data_082fb8aaeed86a9c3386febcfab14ed1
#
_entry.id   082fb8aaeed86a9c3386febcfab14ed1
#
_cell.length_a   1.000
_cell.length_b   1.000
_cell.length_c   1.000
_cell.angle_alpha   90.00
_cell.angle_beta   90.00
_cell.angle_gamma   90.00
#
_symmetry.space_group_name_H-M   'P 1'
#
loop_
_entity.id
_entity.type
_entity.pdbx_description
1 polymer ?
#
loop_
_entity_poly.entity_id
_entity_poly.type
_entity_poly.pdbx_seq_one_letter_code
_entity_poly.pdbx_strand_id
1 'polypeptide(L)'
;MTQQTTESEVRSVPSAVSSYREEVTRDAATDSVSSRWAWVVFWVPAIGVLVVGASRVSRTACRFLVAEDHLLEWAQFGLLLLAALFAVLASIRLFGRRETLAGLLLVIFGIGMILVAGEEISWGQRIFGWGTPESLSAINNQRESNLHNVLGVQNTLNYLKMFGGLLAFLLPFWTRWSTRIQAAPSSTRTLLTRLSPALFLGPCFLLTFGYRFIRLFVLKTSETAIKFGEWPEFALYFGFAAFAFLLWRRLGQTDPVNQS
;
A
#
# COMPACT_ATOMS: atom_id res chain seq x y z
N MET A 1 -28.69 -57.37 19.03
CA MET A 1 -28.64 -56.03 19.65
C MET A 1 -27.24 -55.51 19.40
N THR A 2 -27.10 -54.77 18.31
CA THR A 2 -25.82 -54.19 17.86
C THR A 2 -25.86 -52.71 18.20
N GLN A 3 -25.06 -52.26 19.17
CA GLN A 3 -24.89 -50.85 19.51
C GLN A 3 -24.09 -50.16 18.39
N GLN A 4 -24.73 -49.28 17.66
CA GLN A 4 -24.07 -48.28 16.82
C GLN A 4 -23.58 -47.15 17.74
N THR A 5 -22.28 -47.09 17.96
CA THR A 5 -21.60 -45.93 18.53
C THR A 5 -21.55 -44.86 17.45
N THR A 6 -22.39 -43.85 17.59
CA THR A 6 -22.29 -42.58 16.84
C THR A 6 -21.12 -41.81 17.40
N GLU A 7 -19.95 -41.89 16.74
CA GLU A 7 -18.88 -40.92 16.90
C GLU A 7 -19.37 -39.58 16.34
N SER A 8 -19.71 -38.68 17.24
CA SER A 8 -19.94 -37.27 16.90
C SER A 8 -18.61 -36.68 16.51
N GLU A 9 -18.42 -36.45 15.21
CA GLU A 9 -17.32 -35.66 14.65
C GLU A 9 -17.33 -34.26 15.29
N VAL A 10 -16.48 -34.05 16.28
CA VAL A 10 -16.26 -32.74 16.86
C VAL A 10 -15.53 -31.91 15.77
N ARG A 11 -16.30 -31.18 14.96
CA ARG A 11 -15.77 -30.15 14.07
C ARG A 11 -15.05 -29.12 14.94
N SER A 12 -13.73 -29.19 15.01
CA SER A 12 -12.92 -28.18 15.65
C SER A 12 -13.16 -26.85 14.94
N VAL A 13 -13.63 -25.85 15.68
CA VAL A 13 -13.74 -24.46 15.17
C VAL A 13 -12.34 -23.98 14.77
N PRO A 14 -12.10 -23.57 13.51
CA PRO A 14 -10.79 -23.11 13.10
C PRO A 14 -10.34 -21.93 13.97
N SER A 15 -9.08 -21.93 14.37
CA SER A 15 -8.53 -20.77 15.08
C SER A 15 -8.55 -19.53 14.15
N ALA A 16 -8.62 -18.32 14.72
CA ALA A 16 -8.60 -17.09 13.93
C ALA A 16 -7.36 -17.01 13.01
N VAL A 17 -6.25 -17.61 13.44
CA VAL A 17 -4.99 -17.71 12.66
C VAL A 17 -5.13 -18.64 11.47
N SER A 18 -5.77 -19.80 11.62
CA SER A 18 -6.00 -20.73 10.50
C SER A 18 -6.94 -20.12 9.47
N SER A 19 -8.00 -19.44 9.91
CA SER A 19 -8.93 -18.73 9.03
C SER A 19 -8.22 -17.60 8.24
N TYR A 20 -7.37 -16.81 8.88
CA TYR A 20 -6.60 -15.76 8.20
C TYR A 20 -5.64 -16.32 7.15
N ARG A 21 -4.94 -17.41 7.47
CA ARG A 21 -4.04 -18.08 6.54
C ARG A 21 -4.78 -18.62 5.31
N GLU A 22 -5.95 -19.17 5.50
CA GLU A 22 -6.80 -19.64 4.40
C GLU A 22 -7.24 -18.48 3.50
N GLU A 23 -7.64 -17.34 4.08
CA GLU A 23 -8.04 -16.16 3.32
C GLU A 23 -6.87 -15.54 2.52
N VAL A 24 -5.67 -15.48 3.10
CA VAL A 24 -4.45 -15.06 2.38
C VAL A 24 -4.16 -15.98 1.18
N THR A 25 -4.32 -17.30 1.37
CA THR A 25 -4.12 -18.29 0.29
C THR A 25 -5.19 -18.15 -0.79
N ARG A 26 -6.43 -17.86 -0.41
CA ARG A 26 -7.55 -17.61 -1.34
C ARG A 26 -7.32 -16.33 -2.16
N ASP A 27 -6.87 -15.26 -1.52
CA ASP A 27 -6.50 -14.00 -2.22
C ASP A 27 -5.38 -14.25 -3.22
N ALA A 28 -4.34 -14.99 -2.81
CA ALA A 28 -3.24 -15.35 -3.69
C ALA A 28 -3.73 -16.11 -4.93
N ALA A 29 -4.62 -17.09 -4.75
CA ALA A 29 -5.23 -17.84 -5.86
C ALA A 29 -6.06 -16.94 -6.76
N THR A 30 -6.88 -16.03 -6.19
CA THR A 30 -7.69 -15.07 -6.95
C THR A 30 -6.82 -14.15 -7.80
N ASP A 31 -5.66 -13.75 -7.30
CA ASP A 31 -4.71 -12.91 -8.02
C ASP A 31 -3.73 -13.72 -8.89
N SER A 32 -3.90 -15.03 -9.00
CA SER A 32 -2.98 -15.96 -9.68
C SER A 32 -1.52 -15.81 -9.21
N VAL A 33 -1.35 -15.50 -7.93
CA VAL A 33 -0.08 -15.44 -7.23
C VAL A 33 0.12 -16.77 -6.48
N SER A 34 1.32 -17.36 -6.54
CA SER A 34 1.55 -18.54 -5.71
C SER A 34 1.50 -18.18 -4.22
N SER A 35 0.98 -19.08 -3.40
CA SER A 35 0.89 -18.89 -1.96
C SER A 35 2.25 -18.55 -1.32
N ARG A 36 3.35 -19.11 -1.85
CA ARG A 36 4.72 -18.81 -1.40
C ARG A 36 5.06 -17.34 -1.61
N TRP A 37 4.78 -16.79 -2.79
CA TRP A 37 5.03 -15.38 -3.09
C TRP A 37 4.14 -14.44 -2.28
N ALA A 38 2.88 -14.80 -2.04
CA ALA A 38 2.01 -14.02 -1.17
C ALA A 38 2.60 -13.90 0.25
N TRP A 39 3.14 -14.99 0.81
CA TRP A 39 3.81 -14.94 2.10
C TRP A 39 5.16 -14.20 2.08
N VAL A 40 5.92 -14.27 0.99
CA VAL A 40 7.12 -13.43 0.82
C VAL A 40 6.72 -11.96 0.89
N VAL A 41 5.74 -11.53 0.09
CA VAL A 41 5.24 -10.15 0.08
C VAL A 41 4.70 -9.72 1.45
N PHE A 42 4.00 -10.61 2.14
CA PHE A 42 3.48 -10.37 3.49
C PHE A 42 4.60 -10.01 4.49
N TRP A 43 5.75 -10.67 4.39
CA TRP A 43 6.86 -10.46 5.33
C TRP A 43 7.82 -9.34 4.93
N VAL A 44 7.77 -8.84 3.68
CA VAL A 44 8.65 -7.75 3.20
C VAL A 44 8.68 -6.54 4.15
N PRO A 45 7.53 -6.00 4.65
CA PRO A 45 7.57 -4.86 5.54
C PRO A 45 8.33 -5.12 6.85
N ALA A 46 8.12 -6.29 7.46
CA ALA A 46 8.79 -6.67 8.70
C ALA A 46 10.30 -6.92 8.49
N ILE A 47 10.67 -7.62 7.41
CA ILE A 47 12.08 -7.86 7.04
C ILE A 47 12.80 -6.53 6.85
N GLY A 48 12.19 -5.58 6.15
CA GLY A 48 12.79 -4.27 5.92
C GLY A 48 12.94 -3.45 7.19
N VAL A 49 12.02 -3.55 8.16
CA VAL A 49 12.23 -2.96 9.50
C VAL A 49 13.52 -3.48 10.13
N LEU A 50 13.77 -4.78 10.03
CA LEU A 50 14.99 -5.40 10.56
C LEU A 50 16.23 -4.94 9.78
N VAL A 51 16.17 -4.87 8.44
CA VAL A 51 17.28 -4.45 7.59
C VAL A 51 17.64 -2.98 7.84
N VAL A 52 16.66 -2.09 7.82
CA VAL A 52 16.87 -0.65 8.08
C VAL A 52 17.35 -0.45 9.53
N GLY A 53 16.78 -1.19 10.50
CA GLY A 53 17.26 -1.18 11.88
C GLY A 53 18.72 -1.62 12.00
N ALA A 54 19.09 -2.73 11.37
CA ALA A 54 20.46 -3.25 11.39
C ALA A 54 21.44 -2.32 10.66
N SER A 55 21.03 -1.61 9.61
CA SER A 55 21.87 -0.66 8.88
C SER A 55 22.40 0.47 9.78
N ARG A 56 21.74 0.74 10.90
CA ARG A 56 22.17 1.77 11.89
C ARG A 56 23.49 1.46 12.55
N VAL A 57 23.95 0.22 12.52
CA VAL A 57 25.28 -0.19 13.02
C VAL A 57 26.41 0.40 12.16
N SER A 58 26.14 0.65 10.87
CA SER A 58 27.11 1.23 9.93
C SER A 58 26.59 2.54 9.36
N ARG A 59 27.33 3.63 9.56
CA ARG A 59 26.99 4.94 8.99
C ARG A 59 26.90 4.90 7.45
N THR A 60 27.79 4.17 6.80
CA THR A 60 27.81 4.01 5.34
C THR A 60 26.58 3.26 4.85
N ALA A 61 26.24 2.11 5.48
CA ALA A 61 25.07 1.33 5.12
C ALA A 61 23.76 2.13 5.36
N CYS A 62 23.68 2.83 6.48
CA CYS A 62 22.52 3.65 6.79
C CYS A 62 22.34 4.80 5.76
N ARG A 63 23.42 5.49 5.41
CA ARG A 63 23.35 6.55 4.38
C ARG A 63 22.94 6.00 3.03
N PHE A 64 23.50 4.88 2.62
CA PHE A 64 23.17 4.24 1.34
C PHE A 64 21.69 3.86 1.23
N LEU A 65 21.06 3.45 2.34
CA LEU A 65 19.66 3.01 2.34
C LEU A 65 18.67 4.17 2.52
N VAL A 66 18.92 5.05 3.50
CA VAL A 66 17.89 5.98 4.00
C VAL A 66 18.27 7.47 3.94
N ALA A 67 19.39 7.83 3.33
CA ALA A 67 19.70 9.24 3.11
C ALA A 67 18.94 9.75 1.89
N GLU A 68 18.78 11.08 1.83
CA GLU A 68 18.24 11.78 0.66
C GLU A 68 19.05 11.45 -0.60
N ASP A 69 18.39 11.36 -1.75
CA ASP A 69 18.94 10.97 -3.05
C ASP A 69 19.51 9.53 -3.14
N HIS A 70 19.09 8.64 -2.23
CA HIS A 70 19.62 7.28 -2.19
C HIS A 70 18.57 6.23 -2.57
N LEU A 71 18.92 4.95 -2.35
CA LEU A 71 18.21 3.80 -2.91
C LEU A 71 16.70 3.78 -2.63
N LEU A 72 16.27 4.07 -1.39
CA LEU A 72 14.86 3.98 -1.04
C LEU A 72 14.02 5.06 -1.73
N GLU A 73 14.51 6.29 -1.81
CA GLU A 73 13.81 7.41 -2.43
C GLU A 73 13.58 7.18 -3.93
N TRP A 74 14.63 6.73 -4.66
CA TRP A 74 14.50 6.35 -6.07
C TRP A 74 13.58 5.15 -6.28
N ALA A 75 13.62 4.18 -5.36
CA ALA A 75 12.72 3.04 -5.41
C ALA A 75 11.25 3.45 -5.12
N GLN A 76 11.02 4.39 -4.21
CA GLN A 76 9.71 4.99 -3.93
C GLN A 76 9.16 5.70 -5.18
N PHE A 77 9.97 6.52 -5.83
CA PHE A 77 9.61 7.18 -7.09
C PHE A 77 9.20 6.16 -8.16
N GLY A 78 10.00 5.11 -8.37
CA GLY A 78 9.68 4.04 -9.32
C GLY A 78 8.38 3.30 -8.99
N LEU A 79 8.14 3.00 -7.70
CA LEU A 79 6.91 2.34 -7.24
C LEU A 79 5.67 3.21 -7.46
N LEU A 80 5.78 4.53 -7.23
CA LEU A 80 4.69 5.46 -7.47
C LEU A 80 4.33 5.55 -8.96
N LEU A 81 5.32 5.58 -9.84
CA LEU A 81 5.09 5.52 -11.30
C LEU A 81 4.45 4.20 -11.73
N LEU A 82 4.90 3.07 -11.17
CA LEU A 82 4.27 1.77 -11.43
C LEU A 82 2.83 1.72 -10.91
N ALA A 83 2.56 2.27 -9.73
CA ALA A 83 1.21 2.37 -9.18
C ALA A 83 0.30 3.20 -10.10
N ALA A 84 0.77 4.35 -10.57
CA ALA A 84 0.04 5.20 -11.52
C ALA A 84 -0.23 4.47 -12.85
N LEU A 85 0.78 3.83 -13.44
CA LEU A 85 0.66 3.09 -14.67
C LEU A 85 -0.41 2.00 -14.58
N PHE A 86 -0.31 1.13 -13.56
CA PHE A 86 -1.26 0.03 -13.41
C PHE A 86 -2.65 0.51 -13.00
N ALA A 87 -2.77 1.62 -12.28
CA ALA A 87 -4.07 2.24 -11.99
C ALA A 87 -4.76 2.72 -13.28
N VAL A 88 -4.03 3.38 -14.17
CA VAL A 88 -4.55 3.80 -15.49
C VAL A 88 -4.93 2.59 -16.34
N LEU A 89 -4.08 1.58 -16.42
CA LEU A 89 -4.38 0.35 -17.18
C LEU A 89 -5.58 -0.40 -16.61
N ALA A 90 -5.75 -0.45 -15.29
CA ALA A 90 -6.92 -1.03 -14.64
C ALA A 90 -8.19 -0.20 -14.88
N SER A 91 -8.09 1.14 -14.86
CA SER A 91 -9.22 2.03 -15.10
C SER A 91 -9.78 1.86 -16.51
N ILE A 92 -8.93 1.70 -17.54
CA ILE A 92 -9.34 1.43 -18.92
C ILE A 92 -10.20 0.15 -18.98
N ARG A 93 -9.77 -0.93 -18.31
CA ARG A 93 -10.54 -2.19 -18.25
C ARG A 93 -11.86 -2.03 -17.50
N LEU A 94 -11.90 -1.24 -16.43
CA LEU A 94 -13.14 -0.96 -15.70
C LEU A 94 -14.14 -0.14 -16.51
N PHE A 95 -13.68 0.85 -17.28
CA PHE A 95 -14.54 1.58 -18.20
C PHE A 95 -15.13 0.67 -19.28
N GLY A 96 -14.33 -0.24 -19.84
CA GLY A 96 -14.83 -1.26 -20.78
C GLY A 96 -15.90 -2.18 -20.18
N ARG A 97 -15.90 -2.37 -18.86
CA ARG A 97 -16.90 -3.15 -18.09
C ARG A 97 -18.08 -2.33 -17.59
N ARG A 98 -18.14 -1.02 -17.92
CA ARG A 98 -19.14 -0.07 -17.41
C ARG A 98 -19.10 0.12 -15.88
N GLU A 99 -17.99 -0.23 -15.24
CA GLU A 99 -17.71 0.04 -13.81
C GLU A 99 -17.12 1.46 -13.67
N THR A 100 -17.85 2.47 -14.14
CA THR A 100 -17.36 3.84 -14.33
C THR A 100 -16.84 4.48 -13.06
N LEU A 101 -17.55 4.31 -11.93
CA LEU A 101 -17.13 4.92 -10.66
C LEU A 101 -15.79 4.33 -10.18
N ALA A 102 -15.62 3.02 -10.26
CA ALA A 102 -14.35 2.37 -9.91
C ALA A 102 -13.22 2.84 -10.83
N GLY A 103 -13.49 2.96 -12.13
CA GLY A 103 -12.53 3.49 -13.11
C GLY A 103 -12.10 4.92 -12.79
N LEU A 104 -13.05 5.82 -12.49
CA LEU A 104 -12.76 7.22 -12.13
C LEU A 104 -11.92 7.31 -10.83
N LEU A 105 -12.25 6.52 -9.81
CA LEU A 105 -11.48 6.49 -8.57
C LEU A 105 -10.04 6.02 -8.80
N LEU A 106 -9.82 5.07 -9.70
CA LEU A 106 -8.45 4.66 -10.08
C LEU A 106 -7.71 5.71 -10.91
N VAL A 107 -8.40 6.47 -11.76
CA VAL A 107 -7.77 7.62 -12.44
C VAL A 107 -7.32 8.65 -11.43
N ILE A 108 -8.17 9.02 -10.48
CA ILE A 108 -7.84 9.96 -9.40
C ILE A 108 -6.67 9.43 -8.57
N PHE A 109 -6.69 8.15 -8.22
CA PHE A 109 -5.58 7.49 -7.51
C PHE A 109 -4.28 7.57 -8.33
N GLY A 110 -4.32 7.26 -9.64
CA GLY A 110 -3.16 7.32 -10.53
C GLY A 110 -2.57 8.74 -10.64
N ILE A 111 -3.43 9.76 -10.78
CA ILE A 111 -3.01 11.16 -10.77
C ILE A 111 -2.34 11.49 -9.43
N GLY A 112 -2.93 11.09 -8.31
CA GLY A 112 -2.34 11.25 -6.98
C GLY A 112 -0.94 10.63 -6.87
N MET A 113 -0.75 9.43 -7.43
CA MET A 113 0.56 8.76 -7.42
C MET A 113 1.60 9.52 -8.26
N ILE A 114 1.22 10.10 -9.41
CA ILE A 114 2.11 10.94 -10.23
C ILE A 114 2.51 12.21 -9.46
N LEU A 115 1.56 12.86 -8.81
CA LEU A 115 1.83 14.06 -8.01
C LEU A 115 2.80 13.74 -6.87
N VAL A 116 2.57 12.65 -6.12
CA VAL A 116 3.47 12.22 -5.05
C VAL A 116 4.85 11.85 -5.61
N ALA A 117 4.93 11.17 -6.77
CA ALA A 117 6.20 10.86 -7.41
C ALA A 117 6.99 12.14 -7.78
N GLY A 118 6.31 13.16 -8.29
CA GLY A 118 6.92 14.47 -8.54
C GLY A 118 7.47 15.12 -7.26
N GLU A 119 6.70 15.07 -6.19
CA GLU A 119 7.10 15.57 -4.88
C GLU A 119 8.33 14.86 -4.31
N GLU A 120 8.44 13.52 -4.46
CA GLU A 120 9.59 12.73 -3.96
C GLU A 120 10.92 13.16 -4.61
N ILE A 121 10.90 13.51 -5.91
CA ILE A 121 12.12 13.96 -6.63
C ILE A 121 12.20 15.48 -6.76
N SER A 122 11.49 16.22 -5.93
CA SER A 122 11.40 17.67 -5.98
C SER A 122 11.14 18.20 -7.40
N TRP A 123 10.20 17.54 -8.09
CA TRP A 123 9.80 17.82 -9.49
C TRP A 123 10.97 17.77 -10.48
N GLY A 124 11.97 16.97 -10.20
CA GLY A 124 13.17 16.82 -11.03
C GLY A 124 14.24 17.89 -10.78
N GLN A 125 14.10 18.73 -9.77
CA GLN A 125 15.10 19.75 -9.42
C GLN A 125 16.51 19.16 -9.31
N ARG A 126 16.63 18.00 -8.68
CA ARG A 126 17.89 17.30 -8.47
C ARG A 126 18.47 16.71 -9.77
N ILE A 127 17.63 16.44 -10.78
CA ILE A 127 18.03 15.90 -12.09
C ILE A 127 18.47 17.03 -13.01
N PHE A 128 17.71 18.13 -13.04
CA PHE A 128 17.90 19.22 -13.99
C PHE A 128 18.66 20.43 -13.41
N GLY A 129 18.88 20.46 -12.09
CA GLY A 129 19.71 21.47 -11.43
C GLY A 129 19.09 22.87 -11.36
N TRP A 130 17.76 23.02 -11.44
CA TRP A 130 17.15 24.35 -11.27
C TRP A 130 17.08 24.78 -9.81
N GLY A 131 17.13 26.10 -9.59
CA GLY A 131 17.02 26.70 -8.25
C GLY A 131 15.59 26.68 -7.71
N THR A 132 15.46 26.59 -6.39
CA THR A 132 14.17 26.78 -5.72
C THR A 132 13.80 28.26 -5.68
N PRO A 133 12.58 28.67 -6.05
CA PRO A 133 12.12 30.03 -5.88
C PRO A 133 12.31 30.52 -4.43
N GLU A 134 12.74 31.76 -4.23
CA GLU A 134 13.05 32.29 -2.90
C GLU A 134 11.86 32.19 -1.93
N SER A 135 10.66 32.50 -2.40
CA SER A 135 9.43 32.39 -1.62
C SER A 135 9.13 30.97 -1.10
N LEU A 136 9.45 29.94 -1.89
CA LEU A 136 9.29 28.55 -1.49
C LEU A 136 10.44 28.08 -0.59
N SER A 137 11.67 28.46 -0.93
CA SER A 137 12.87 28.16 -0.13
C SER A 137 12.78 28.70 1.30
N ALA A 138 12.08 29.83 1.50
CA ALA A 138 11.91 30.44 2.82
C ALA A 138 11.00 29.63 3.75
N ILE A 139 10.06 28.82 3.23
CA ILE A 139 9.06 28.06 4.00
C ILE A 139 9.28 26.53 3.93
N ASN A 140 10.14 26.05 3.06
CA ASN A 140 10.45 24.63 2.88
C ASN A 140 11.65 24.24 3.74
N ASN A 141 11.53 23.22 4.56
CA ASN A 141 12.55 22.77 5.51
C ASN A 141 13.87 22.35 4.85
N GLN A 142 13.81 21.88 3.59
CA GLN A 142 14.97 21.40 2.82
C GLN A 142 15.39 22.39 1.73
N ARG A 143 14.67 23.52 1.61
CA ARG A 143 14.89 24.53 0.54
C ARG A 143 14.74 23.95 -0.88
N GLU A 144 13.84 23.01 -1.05
CA GLU A 144 13.56 22.30 -2.30
C GLU A 144 12.28 22.76 -2.96
N SER A 145 12.15 22.45 -4.26
CA SER A 145 10.97 22.77 -5.07
C SER A 145 9.85 21.73 -4.88
N ASN A 146 9.58 21.33 -3.64
CA ASN A 146 8.49 20.43 -3.27
C ASN A 146 7.60 21.04 -2.16
N LEU A 147 6.37 20.58 -2.06
CA LEU A 147 5.42 21.04 -1.05
C LEU A 147 5.42 20.14 0.20
N HIS A 148 5.84 18.89 0.06
CA HIS A 148 5.74 17.94 1.18
C HIS A 148 6.71 18.28 2.33
N ASN A 149 7.74 19.09 2.09
CA ASN A 149 8.67 19.61 3.09
C ASN A 149 8.27 20.98 3.67
N VAL A 150 7.12 21.54 3.26
CA VAL A 150 6.55 22.74 3.87
C VAL A 150 5.82 22.33 5.17
N LEU A 151 6.14 23.01 6.30
CA LEU A 151 5.72 22.61 7.65
C LEU A 151 4.24 22.22 7.79
N GLY A 152 3.31 23.06 7.32
CA GLY A 152 1.87 22.77 7.42
C GLY A 152 1.42 21.61 6.54
N VAL A 153 1.98 21.52 5.32
CA VAL A 153 1.67 20.46 4.35
C VAL A 153 2.19 19.12 4.83
N GLN A 154 3.43 19.07 5.32
CA GLN A 154 4.05 17.85 5.85
C GLN A 154 3.18 17.18 6.93
N ASN A 155 2.65 17.95 7.88
CA ASN A 155 1.79 17.41 8.91
C ASN A 155 0.48 16.83 8.33
N THR A 156 -0.15 17.53 7.40
CA THR A 156 -1.37 17.06 6.73
C THR A 156 -1.11 15.76 5.97
N LEU A 157 -0.01 15.67 5.22
CA LEU A 157 0.38 14.46 4.50
C LEU A 157 0.66 13.27 5.45
N ASN A 158 1.26 13.54 6.61
CA ASN A 158 1.47 12.50 7.63
C ASN A 158 0.14 11.91 8.13
N TYR A 159 -0.88 12.75 8.37
CA TYR A 159 -2.23 12.27 8.72
C TYR A 159 -2.88 11.51 7.55
N LEU A 160 -2.75 12.00 6.32
CA LEU A 160 -3.30 11.32 5.14
C LEU A 160 -2.64 9.94 4.93
N LYS A 161 -1.31 9.83 5.06
CA LYS A 161 -0.58 8.55 5.00
C LYS A 161 -1.03 7.61 6.13
N MET A 162 -1.24 8.13 7.35
CA MET A 162 -1.71 7.35 8.50
C MET A 162 -3.11 6.79 8.26
N PHE A 163 -4.09 7.66 7.97
CA PHE A 163 -5.47 7.22 7.78
C PHE A 163 -5.66 6.42 6.49
N GLY A 164 -4.93 6.77 5.42
CA GLY A 164 -4.92 6.00 4.18
C GLY A 164 -4.39 4.57 4.40
N GLY A 165 -3.29 4.43 5.15
CA GLY A 165 -2.76 3.13 5.55
C GLY A 165 -3.77 2.32 6.39
N LEU A 166 -4.39 2.96 7.39
CA LEU A 166 -5.42 2.30 8.19
C LEU A 166 -6.62 1.83 7.35
N LEU A 167 -7.13 2.70 6.47
CA LEU A 167 -8.24 2.37 5.59
C LEU A 167 -7.88 1.20 4.65
N ALA A 168 -6.72 1.26 3.99
CA ALA A 168 -6.26 0.21 3.09
C ALA A 168 -6.04 -1.13 3.82
N PHE A 169 -5.61 -1.09 5.09
CA PHE A 169 -5.51 -2.28 5.95
C PHE A 169 -6.88 -2.83 6.32
N LEU A 170 -7.83 -1.99 6.75
CA LEU A 170 -9.13 -2.44 7.26
C LEU A 170 -10.13 -2.82 6.15
N LEU A 171 -10.03 -2.21 4.97
CA LEU A 171 -10.99 -2.42 3.89
C LEU A 171 -11.16 -3.89 3.48
N PRO A 172 -10.09 -4.71 3.34
CA PRO A 172 -10.23 -6.14 3.06
C PRO A 172 -11.04 -6.91 4.11
N PHE A 173 -10.83 -6.58 5.37
CA PHE A 173 -11.59 -7.20 6.46
C PHE A 173 -13.05 -6.76 6.40
N TRP A 174 -13.29 -5.49 6.21
CA TRP A 174 -14.64 -4.95 6.17
C TRP A 174 -15.44 -5.49 4.99
N THR A 175 -14.85 -5.60 3.82
CA THR A 175 -15.52 -6.15 2.64
C THR A 175 -15.87 -7.63 2.77
N ARG A 176 -15.11 -8.41 3.53
CA ARG A 176 -15.34 -9.86 3.71
C ARG A 176 -16.27 -10.19 4.85
N TRP A 177 -16.12 -9.52 5.98
CA TRP A 177 -16.79 -9.93 7.22
C TRP A 177 -17.93 -9.01 7.68
N SER A 178 -18.12 -7.85 7.03
CA SER A 178 -19.25 -6.98 7.37
C SER A 178 -20.56 -7.49 6.76
N THR A 179 -21.51 -7.87 7.61
CA THR A 179 -22.87 -8.24 7.19
C THR A 179 -23.56 -7.11 6.43
N ARG A 180 -23.27 -5.84 6.78
CA ARG A 180 -23.83 -4.67 6.09
C ARG A 180 -23.35 -4.57 4.65
N ILE A 181 -22.06 -4.85 4.38
CA ILE A 181 -21.54 -4.84 3.01
C ILE A 181 -22.05 -6.04 2.23
N GLN A 182 -22.15 -7.21 2.87
CA GLN A 182 -22.70 -8.39 2.19
C GLN A 182 -24.18 -8.22 1.81
N ALA A 183 -24.93 -7.44 2.59
CA ALA A 183 -26.32 -7.09 2.30
C ALA A 183 -26.47 -5.86 1.37
N ALA A 184 -25.40 -5.15 1.07
CA ALA A 184 -25.41 -3.97 0.19
C ALA A 184 -25.75 -4.33 -1.27
N PRO A 185 -26.25 -3.38 -2.06
CA PRO A 185 -26.44 -3.55 -3.50
C PRO A 185 -25.21 -4.11 -4.19
N SER A 186 -25.39 -4.94 -5.21
CA SER A 186 -24.30 -5.60 -5.94
C SER A 186 -23.26 -4.61 -6.46
N SER A 187 -23.69 -3.45 -6.95
CA SER A 187 -22.81 -2.37 -7.43
C SER A 187 -21.86 -1.84 -6.34
N THR A 188 -22.41 -1.58 -5.14
CA THR A 188 -21.62 -1.11 -3.99
C THR A 188 -20.62 -2.18 -3.54
N ARG A 189 -21.08 -3.42 -3.44
CA ARG A 189 -20.21 -4.55 -3.08
C ARG A 189 -19.09 -4.75 -4.09
N THR A 190 -19.41 -4.72 -5.39
CA THR A 190 -18.42 -4.81 -6.47
C THR A 190 -17.39 -3.69 -6.36
N LEU A 191 -17.84 -2.42 -6.21
CA LEU A 191 -16.96 -1.27 -6.05
C LEU A 191 -15.97 -1.47 -4.89
N LEU A 192 -16.48 -1.79 -3.70
CA LEU A 192 -15.64 -1.97 -2.51
C LEU A 192 -14.66 -3.15 -2.67
N THR A 193 -15.09 -4.22 -3.33
CA THR A 193 -14.20 -5.36 -3.62
C THR A 193 -13.11 -4.98 -4.62
N ARG A 194 -13.41 -4.17 -5.66
CA ARG A 194 -12.41 -3.66 -6.59
C ARG A 194 -11.36 -2.80 -5.90
N LEU A 195 -11.78 -1.96 -4.97
CA LEU A 195 -10.89 -1.05 -4.24
C LEU A 195 -10.17 -1.71 -3.05
N SER A 196 -10.53 -2.95 -2.72
CA SER A 196 -9.96 -3.67 -1.59
C SER A 196 -8.63 -4.33 -1.97
N PRO A 197 -7.51 -4.00 -1.29
CA PRO A 197 -6.26 -4.71 -1.47
C PRO A 197 -6.35 -6.18 -1.03
N ALA A 198 -5.44 -7.02 -1.53
CA ALA A 198 -5.29 -8.38 -1.04
C ALA A 198 -4.78 -8.40 0.40
N LEU A 199 -5.22 -9.37 1.22
CA LEU A 199 -4.85 -9.46 2.64
C LEU A 199 -3.34 -9.59 2.87
N PHE A 200 -2.62 -10.23 1.94
CA PHE A 200 -1.16 -10.35 2.06
C PHE A 200 -0.40 -9.02 1.86
N LEU A 201 -1.08 -7.96 1.36
CA LEU A 201 -0.54 -6.60 1.33
C LEU A 201 -0.80 -5.84 2.65
N GLY A 202 -1.63 -6.38 3.54
CA GLY A 202 -2.01 -5.73 4.79
C GLY A 202 -0.84 -5.22 5.64
N PRO A 203 0.25 -5.97 5.83
CA PRO A 203 1.40 -5.50 6.59
C PRO A 203 2.07 -4.23 6.05
N CYS A 204 2.02 -3.97 4.74
CA CYS A 204 2.53 -2.74 4.14
C CYS A 204 1.78 -1.51 4.69
N PHE A 205 0.47 -1.61 4.72
CA PHE A 205 -0.42 -0.54 5.17
C PHE A 205 -0.43 -0.39 6.70
N LEU A 206 -0.41 -1.53 7.42
CA LEU A 206 -0.36 -1.54 8.89
C LEU A 206 0.95 -0.94 9.41
N LEU A 207 2.09 -1.23 8.77
CA LEU A 207 3.38 -0.64 9.12
C LEU A 207 3.33 0.89 8.99
N THR A 208 2.78 1.39 7.88
CA THR A 208 2.65 2.84 7.66
C THR A 208 1.75 3.50 8.70
N PHE A 209 0.57 2.91 8.97
CA PHE A 209 -0.31 3.39 10.03
C PHE A 209 0.40 3.42 11.40
N GLY A 210 0.98 2.29 11.81
CA GLY A 210 1.62 2.15 13.12
C GLY A 210 2.80 3.11 13.31
N TYR A 211 3.66 3.21 12.29
CA TYR A 211 4.78 4.15 12.33
C TYR A 211 4.29 5.61 12.44
N ARG A 212 3.34 6.05 11.60
CA ARG A 212 2.82 7.42 11.63
C ARG A 212 2.09 7.72 12.92
N PHE A 213 1.34 6.76 13.45
CA PHE A 213 0.70 6.90 14.77
C PHE A 213 1.73 7.12 15.88
N ILE A 214 2.74 6.25 15.96
CA ILE A 214 3.82 6.38 16.97
C ILE A 214 4.56 7.70 16.78
N ARG A 215 4.86 8.09 15.53
CA ARG A 215 5.59 9.32 15.22
C ARG A 215 4.82 10.59 15.58
N LEU A 216 3.52 10.62 15.33
CA LEU A 216 2.69 11.79 15.57
C LEU A 216 2.29 11.96 17.06
N PHE A 217 2.07 10.84 17.76
CA PHE A 217 1.48 10.88 19.10
C PHE A 217 2.44 10.50 20.23
N VAL A 218 3.47 9.70 19.94
CA VAL A 218 4.39 9.16 20.96
C VAL A 218 5.79 9.74 20.85
N LEU A 219 6.43 9.68 19.68
CA LEU A 219 7.83 10.05 19.46
C LEU A 219 7.99 11.35 18.65
N LYS A 220 7.28 12.39 19.00
CA LYS A 220 7.15 13.65 18.25
C LYS A 220 8.48 14.30 17.83
N THR A 221 9.53 14.21 18.65
CA THR A 221 10.81 14.92 18.48
C THR A 221 12.02 14.01 18.24
N SER A 222 11.80 12.70 18.06
CA SER A 222 12.91 11.76 17.88
C SER A 222 13.48 11.82 16.45
N GLU A 223 14.70 12.35 16.31
CA GLU A 223 15.45 12.36 15.03
C GLU A 223 15.64 10.95 14.46
N THR A 224 15.87 9.96 15.33
CA THR A 224 16.01 8.57 14.93
C THR A 224 14.72 8.05 14.31
N ALA A 225 13.57 8.38 14.90
CA ALA A 225 12.28 8.02 14.35
C ALA A 225 12.02 8.71 12.99
N ILE A 226 12.42 9.97 12.83
CA ILE A 226 12.27 10.69 11.56
C ILE A 226 12.99 9.96 10.43
N LYS A 227 14.27 9.64 10.62
CA LYS A 227 15.11 8.94 9.60
C LYS A 227 14.65 7.51 9.30
N PHE A 228 13.88 6.89 10.18
CA PHE A 228 13.28 5.59 9.93
C PHE A 228 12.06 5.66 9.00
N GLY A 229 11.54 6.86 8.75
CA GLY A 229 10.31 7.12 7.99
C GLY A 229 10.30 6.63 6.55
N GLU A 230 11.47 6.57 5.91
CA GLU A 230 11.63 6.15 4.52
C GLU A 230 11.13 4.73 4.27
N TRP A 231 11.36 3.81 5.22
CA TRP A 231 10.93 2.43 5.03
C TRP A 231 9.40 2.23 5.10
N PRO A 232 8.66 2.79 6.06
CA PRO A 232 7.20 2.78 6.03
C PRO A 232 6.59 3.44 4.80
N GLU A 233 7.22 4.47 4.25
CA GLU A 233 6.78 5.11 3.00
C GLU A 233 7.02 4.19 1.80
N PHE A 234 8.20 3.60 1.71
CA PHE A 234 8.47 2.56 0.71
C PHE A 234 7.45 1.42 0.78
N ALA A 235 7.14 0.92 1.98
CA ALA A 235 6.16 -0.15 2.17
C ALA A 235 4.76 0.27 1.70
N LEU A 236 4.33 1.52 1.97
CA LEU A 236 3.06 2.07 1.50
C LEU A 236 3.00 2.09 -0.03
N TYR A 237 4.03 2.63 -0.67
CA TYR A 237 4.07 2.77 -2.14
C TYR A 237 4.21 1.41 -2.83
N PHE A 238 4.96 0.48 -2.24
CA PHE A 238 4.97 -0.91 -2.68
C PHE A 238 3.59 -1.55 -2.58
N GLY A 239 2.87 -1.35 -1.47
CA GLY A 239 1.50 -1.83 -1.30
C GLY A 239 0.54 -1.26 -2.37
N PHE A 240 0.66 0.02 -2.70
CA PHE A 240 -0.14 0.66 -3.74
C PHE A 240 0.20 0.15 -5.15
N ALA A 241 1.48 0.01 -5.47
CA ALA A 241 1.91 -0.53 -6.77
C ALA A 241 1.45 -1.98 -6.96
N ALA A 242 1.63 -2.81 -5.93
CA ALA A 242 1.19 -4.19 -5.94
C ALA A 242 -0.34 -4.29 -6.05
N PHE A 243 -1.11 -3.48 -5.31
CA PHE A 243 -2.57 -3.41 -5.42
C PHE A 243 -3.02 -3.08 -6.85
N ALA A 244 -2.49 -2.01 -7.44
CA ALA A 244 -2.87 -1.58 -8.78
C ALA A 244 -2.50 -2.64 -9.84
N PHE A 245 -1.30 -3.25 -9.73
CA PHE A 245 -0.86 -4.34 -10.60
C PHE A 245 -1.77 -5.57 -10.50
N LEU A 246 -2.08 -6.02 -9.29
CA LEU A 246 -2.93 -7.19 -9.07
C LEU A 246 -4.36 -6.95 -9.58
N LEU A 247 -4.91 -5.76 -9.35
CA LEU A 247 -6.21 -5.39 -9.87
C LEU A 247 -6.22 -5.39 -11.40
N TRP A 248 -5.23 -4.76 -12.05
CA TRP A 248 -5.09 -4.78 -13.50
C TRP A 248 -5.01 -6.21 -14.03
N ARG A 249 -4.18 -7.06 -13.43
CA ARG A 249 -4.03 -8.46 -13.81
C ARG A 249 -5.33 -9.25 -13.66
N ARG A 250 -6.01 -9.13 -12.52
CA ARG A 250 -7.30 -9.78 -12.24
C ARG A 250 -8.37 -9.39 -13.25
N LEU A 251 -8.42 -8.12 -13.62
CA LEU A 251 -9.34 -7.64 -14.64
C LEU A 251 -9.03 -8.23 -16.04
N GLY A 252 -7.77 -8.51 -16.38
CA GLY A 252 -7.40 -9.13 -17.65
C GLY A 252 -7.79 -10.61 -17.75
N GLN A 253 -7.81 -11.33 -16.65
CA GLN A 253 -8.15 -12.77 -16.61
C GLN A 253 -9.65 -13.03 -16.81
N THR A 254 -10.48 -12.06 -16.48
CA THR A 254 -11.94 -12.16 -16.57
C THR A 254 -12.51 -11.53 -17.85
N ASP A 255 -11.66 -11.15 -18.83
CA ASP A 255 -12.12 -10.60 -20.10
C ASP A 255 -12.64 -11.72 -21.02
N PRO A 256 -13.88 -11.62 -21.55
CA PRO A 256 -14.47 -12.63 -22.40
C PRO A 256 -13.71 -12.84 -23.72
N VAL A 257 -12.90 -11.85 -24.16
CA VAL A 257 -12.09 -11.94 -25.37
C VAL A 257 -10.94 -12.94 -25.25
N ASN A 258 -10.47 -13.26 -24.04
CA ASN A 258 -9.40 -14.23 -23.81
C ASN A 258 -9.93 -15.68 -23.57
N GLN A 259 -11.24 -15.92 -23.76
CA GLN A 259 -11.88 -17.24 -23.59
C GLN A 259 -12.32 -17.87 -24.94
N SER A 260 -11.99 -17.22 -26.06
CA SER A 260 -12.22 -17.73 -27.43
C SER A 260 -10.86 -18.21 -28.06
#